data_876e66d1680595551d47eb66e3656e95
#
_entry.id   876e66d1680595551d47eb66e3656e95
#
_cell.length_a   1.000
_cell.length_b   1.000
_cell.length_c   1.000
_cell.angle_alpha   90.00
_cell.angle_beta   90.00
_cell.angle_gamma   90.00
#
_symmetry.space_group_name_H-M   'P 1'
#
loop_
_entity.id
_entity.type
_entity.pdbx_description
1 polymer ?
#
loop_
_entity_poly.entity_id
_entity_poly.type
_entity_poly.pdbx_seq_one_letter_code
_entity_poly.pdbx_strand_id
1 'polypeptide(L)'
;DGAIVIRGDRIVAATCYLPLSDNMALNKNLGTRHRAGVGISEVSDSFTIIVSEETGNVSVAKQGKLDVALTKDELKERLKKEQNATPENAKRKKIIWKGWGKNEKKSDE
;
A
#
# COMPACT_ATOMS: atom_id res chain seq x y z
N ASP A 1 -0.02 14.24 6.47
CA ASP A 1 0.13 12.98 7.18
C ASP A 1 -1.11 12.12 7.04
N GLY A 2 -0.92 10.85 7.33
CA GLY A 2 -1.99 9.89 7.19
C GLY A 2 -2.00 9.25 5.84
N ALA A 3 -2.94 8.36 5.65
CA ALA A 3 -3.01 7.56 4.43
C ALA A 3 -4.12 8.06 3.53
N ILE A 4 -3.99 7.73 2.26
CA ILE A 4 -5.05 7.95 1.28
C ILE A 4 -5.62 6.59 0.95
N VAL A 5 -6.94 6.47 1.01
CA VAL A 5 -7.62 5.21 0.71
C VAL A 5 -8.29 5.33 -0.64
N ILE A 6 -7.98 4.39 -1.50
CA ILE A 6 -8.52 4.34 -2.85
C ILE A 6 -9.34 3.07 -3.01
N ARG A 7 -10.55 3.23 -3.51
CA ARG A 7 -11.40 2.09 -3.80
C ARG A 7 -11.82 2.19 -5.27
N GLY A 8 -11.50 1.15 -6.03
CA GLY A 8 -11.72 1.21 -7.47
C GLY A 8 -10.85 2.31 -8.06
N ASP A 9 -11.47 3.27 -8.69
CA ASP A 9 -10.74 4.39 -9.29
C ASP A 9 -10.98 5.69 -8.55
N ARG A 10 -11.43 5.62 -7.29
CA ARG A 10 -11.78 6.82 -6.54
C ARG A 10 -10.99 6.90 -5.25
N ILE A 11 -10.63 8.13 -4.88
CA ILE A 11 -10.10 8.40 -3.55
C ILE A 11 -11.30 8.57 -2.64
N VAL A 12 -11.45 7.66 -1.67
CA VAL A 12 -12.60 7.69 -0.79
C VAL A 12 -12.31 8.33 0.55
N ALA A 13 -11.03 8.45 0.91
CA ALA A 13 -10.66 9.07 2.18
C ALA A 13 -9.22 9.51 2.13
N ALA A 14 -8.88 10.50 2.96
CA ALA A 14 -7.52 11.00 3.06
C ALA A 14 -7.22 11.28 4.52
N THR A 15 -5.94 11.45 4.82
CA THR A 15 -5.46 11.71 6.19
C THR A 15 -5.96 10.69 7.18
N CYS A 16 -6.03 9.44 6.75
CA CYS A 16 -6.51 8.36 7.61
C CYS A 16 -5.38 7.84 8.47
N TYR A 17 -5.67 7.59 9.73
CA TYR A 17 -4.73 6.93 10.62
C TYR A 17 -5.05 5.46 10.64
N LEU A 18 -4.02 4.65 10.46
CA LEU A 18 -4.18 3.22 10.34
C LEU A 18 -3.62 2.54 11.59
N PRO A 19 -4.10 1.35 11.90
CA PRO A 19 -3.56 0.61 13.05
C PRO A 19 -2.12 0.23 12.81
N LEU A 20 -1.31 0.31 13.85
CA LEU A 20 0.09 -0.06 13.75
C LEU A 20 0.25 -1.55 14.03
N SER A 21 1.08 -2.22 13.24
CA SER A 21 1.33 -3.63 13.43
C SER A 21 2.15 -3.86 14.70
N ASP A 22 1.78 -4.90 15.43
CA ASP A 22 2.55 -5.35 16.58
C ASP A 22 3.51 -6.45 16.22
N ASN A 23 3.67 -6.75 14.94
CA ASN A 23 4.50 -7.86 14.49
C ASN A 23 5.96 -7.61 14.87
N MET A 24 6.45 -8.41 15.77
CA MET A 24 7.82 -8.27 16.26
C MET A 24 8.85 -8.72 15.23
N ALA A 25 8.43 -9.44 14.20
CA ALA A 25 9.34 -9.86 13.16
C ALA A 25 9.69 -8.75 12.19
N LEU A 26 8.97 -7.62 12.25
CA LEU A 26 9.29 -6.50 11.39
C LEU A 26 10.62 -5.88 11.80
N ASN A 27 11.37 -5.43 10.81
CA ASN A 27 12.64 -4.78 11.04
C ASN A 27 12.42 -3.56 11.95
N LYS A 28 13.23 -3.46 12.99
CA LYS A 28 13.10 -2.36 13.93
C LYS A 28 13.41 -1.02 13.31
N ASN A 29 14.14 -1.01 12.20
CA ASN A 29 14.46 0.23 11.52
C ASN A 29 13.28 0.80 10.73
N LEU A 30 12.23 0.02 10.58
CA LEU A 30 11.04 0.50 9.88
C LEU A 30 10.28 1.46 10.76
N GLY A 31 9.82 2.56 10.16
CA GLY A 31 9.12 3.57 10.91
C GLY A 31 7.64 3.31 11.01
N THR A 32 6.95 4.32 11.54
CA THR A 32 5.52 4.26 11.78
C THR A 32 4.75 4.03 10.50
N ARG A 33 5.21 4.64 9.41
CA ARG A 33 4.53 4.52 8.14
C ARG A 33 4.45 3.08 7.66
N HIS A 34 5.56 2.36 7.77
CA HIS A 34 5.58 0.96 7.37
C HIS A 34 4.74 0.11 8.30
N ARG A 35 4.81 0.39 9.58
CA ARG A 35 4.01 -0.37 10.54
C ARG A 35 2.52 -0.14 10.35
N ALA A 36 2.14 1.07 9.94
CA ALA A 36 0.75 1.35 9.65
C ALA A 36 0.28 0.59 8.41
N GLY A 37 1.13 0.54 7.39
CA GLY A 37 0.79 -0.21 6.19
C GLY A 37 0.62 -1.68 6.45
N VAL A 38 1.52 -2.27 7.23
CA VAL A 38 1.39 -3.67 7.59
C VAL A 38 0.17 -3.87 8.47
N GLY A 39 -0.07 -2.95 9.41
CA GLY A 39 -1.20 -3.09 10.33
C GLY A 39 -2.53 -3.17 9.63
N ILE A 40 -2.76 -2.27 8.67
CA ILE A 40 -4.03 -2.32 7.95
C ILE A 40 -4.11 -3.56 7.07
N SER A 41 -2.99 -4.04 6.57
CA SER A 41 -2.99 -5.23 5.73
C SER A 41 -3.27 -6.50 6.52
N GLU A 42 -3.06 -6.47 7.82
CA GLU A 42 -3.34 -7.62 8.68
C GLU A 42 -4.85 -7.80 8.90
N VAL A 43 -5.59 -6.71 8.88
CA VAL A 43 -7.00 -6.75 9.27
C VAL A 43 -7.95 -6.45 8.10
N SER A 44 -7.42 -6.32 6.90
CA SER A 44 -8.24 -6.03 5.74
C SER A 44 -7.63 -6.67 4.50
N ASP A 45 -8.34 -6.57 3.39
CA ASP A 45 -7.84 -7.07 2.12
C ASP A 45 -7.10 -6.00 1.33
N SER A 46 -6.61 -4.98 2.01
CA SER A 46 -5.96 -3.87 1.35
C SER A 46 -4.63 -4.26 0.73
N PHE A 47 -4.31 -3.59 -0.35
CA PHE A 47 -3.00 -3.61 -0.97
C PHE A 47 -2.40 -2.24 -0.67
N THR A 48 -1.41 -2.22 0.22
CA THR A 48 -0.91 -0.96 0.77
C THR A 48 0.44 -0.63 0.19
N ILE A 49 0.57 0.58 -0.35
CA ILE A 49 1.83 1.07 -0.90
C ILE A 49 2.40 2.07 0.08
N ILE A 50 3.65 1.85 0.48
CA ILE A 50 4.33 2.70 1.46
C ILE A 50 5.56 3.30 0.82
N VAL A 51 5.71 4.61 0.93
CA VAL A 51 6.90 5.30 0.44
C VAL A 51 7.69 5.79 1.64
N SER A 52 8.96 5.40 1.69
CA SER A 52 9.83 5.78 2.79
C SER A 52 10.17 7.26 2.71
N GLU A 53 10.06 7.96 3.81
CA GLU A 53 10.46 9.35 3.87
C GLU A 53 11.96 9.51 3.74
N GLU A 54 12.70 8.55 4.25
CA GLU A 54 14.15 8.67 4.32
C GLU A 54 14.83 8.32 3.04
N THR A 55 14.35 7.27 2.38
CA THR A 55 15.03 6.74 1.21
C THR A 55 14.27 6.91 -0.08
N GLY A 56 12.97 7.16 0.00
CA GLY A 56 12.14 7.18 -1.20
C GLY A 56 11.79 5.81 -1.72
N ASN A 57 12.26 4.75 -1.06
CA ASN A 57 11.96 3.40 -1.50
C ASN A 57 10.48 3.10 -1.32
N VAL A 58 9.97 2.30 -2.23
CA VAL A 58 8.57 1.91 -2.23
C VAL A 58 8.44 0.48 -1.75
N SER A 59 7.50 0.27 -0.86
CA SER A 59 7.23 -1.05 -0.30
C SER A 59 5.76 -1.35 -0.43
N VAL A 60 5.42 -2.64 -0.37
CA VAL A 60 4.03 -3.08 -0.45
C VAL A 60 3.74 -3.98 0.73
N ALA A 61 2.59 -3.75 1.35
CA ALA A 61 2.11 -4.61 2.43
C ALA A 61 0.79 -5.25 2.02
N LYS A 62 0.70 -6.55 2.19
CA LYS A 62 -0.51 -7.30 1.88
C LYS A 62 -0.58 -8.51 2.80
N GLN A 63 -1.74 -8.68 3.43
CA GLN A 63 -1.99 -9.83 4.31
C GLN A 63 -0.91 -9.98 5.37
N GLY A 64 -0.46 -8.86 5.90
CA GLY A 64 0.54 -8.86 6.96
C GLY A 64 1.96 -9.03 6.51
N LYS A 65 2.20 -9.15 5.21
CA LYS A 65 3.56 -9.33 4.69
C LYS A 65 4.03 -8.04 4.04
N LEU A 66 5.28 -7.72 4.26
CA LEU A 66 5.89 -6.50 3.75
C LEU A 66 7.01 -6.85 2.79
N ASP A 67 6.90 -6.34 1.56
CA ASP A 67 7.97 -6.44 0.57
C ASP A 67 8.57 -5.06 0.41
N VAL A 68 9.86 -4.95 0.69
CA VAL A 68 10.52 -3.64 0.73
C VAL A 68 11.31 -3.39 -0.54
N ALA A 69 11.49 -2.10 -0.83
CA ALA A 69 12.40 -1.64 -1.88
C ALA A 69 12.07 -2.23 -3.24
N LEU A 70 10.81 -2.16 -3.62
CA LEU A 70 10.40 -2.63 -4.95
C LEU A 70 10.83 -1.63 -6.01
N THR A 71 11.25 -2.16 -7.16
CA THR A 71 11.47 -1.30 -8.32
C THR A 71 10.14 -0.87 -8.89
N LYS A 72 10.20 0.12 -9.77
CA LYS A 72 9.00 0.59 -10.45
C LYS A 72 8.31 -0.53 -11.22
N ASP A 73 9.10 -1.35 -11.89
CA ASP A 73 8.54 -2.45 -12.67
C ASP A 73 7.92 -3.50 -11.78
N GLU A 74 8.57 -3.80 -10.66
CA GLU A 74 8.03 -4.76 -9.71
C GLU A 74 6.70 -4.29 -9.14
N LEU A 75 6.63 -3.01 -8.80
CA LEU A 75 5.39 -2.46 -8.27
C LEU A 75 4.28 -2.52 -9.30
N LYS A 76 4.61 -2.22 -10.54
CA LYS A 76 3.63 -2.25 -11.61
C LYS A 76 3.07 -3.65 -11.79
N GLU A 77 3.94 -4.66 -11.72
CA GLU A 77 3.50 -6.04 -11.81
C GLU A 77 2.57 -6.41 -10.67
N ARG A 78 2.92 -5.98 -9.47
CA ARG A 78 2.10 -6.27 -8.30
C ARG A 78 0.72 -5.64 -8.43
N LEU A 79 0.67 -4.40 -8.92
CA LEU A 79 -0.61 -3.72 -9.12
C LEU A 79 -1.46 -4.42 -10.16
N LYS A 80 -0.86 -4.88 -11.24
CA LYS A 80 -1.60 -5.61 -12.25
C LYS A 80 -2.18 -6.90 -11.71
N LYS A 81 -1.41 -7.60 -10.90
CA LYS A 81 -1.90 -8.82 -10.27
C LYS A 81 -3.12 -8.54 -9.40
N GLU A 82 -3.07 -7.46 -8.63
CA GLU A 82 -4.18 -7.13 -7.76
C GLU A 82 -5.44 -6.83 -8.56
N GLN A 83 -5.29 -6.12 -9.66
CA GLN A 83 -6.45 -5.79 -10.48
C GLN A 83 -7.04 -7.00 -11.16
N ASN A 84 -6.21 -7.97 -11.49
CA ASN A 84 -6.64 -9.13 -12.24
C ASN A 84 -6.97 -10.34 -11.40
N ALA A 85 -6.85 -10.21 -10.08
CA ALA A 85 -7.04 -11.37 -9.21
C ALA A 85 -8.43 -11.94 -9.34
N THR A 86 -9.45 -11.10 -9.18
CA THR A 86 -10.84 -11.47 -9.46
C THR A 86 -11.57 -10.19 -9.83
N PRO A 87 -12.41 -10.24 -10.85
CA PRO A 87 -13.11 -9.02 -11.27
C PRO A 87 -13.98 -8.42 -10.19
N GLU A 88 -14.67 -9.25 -9.45
CA GLU A 88 -15.54 -8.74 -8.40
C GLU A 88 -14.76 -8.17 -7.25
N ASN A 89 -13.71 -8.86 -6.86
CA ASN A 89 -12.90 -8.41 -5.74
C ASN A 89 -12.09 -7.18 -6.12
N ALA A 90 -11.70 -7.09 -7.37
CA ALA A 90 -10.93 -5.94 -7.81
C ALA A 90 -11.68 -4.63 -7.57
N LYS A 91 -12.98 -4.67 -7.74
CA LYS A 91 -13.78 -3.46 -7.53
C LYS A 91 -13.84 -3.06 -6.07
N ARG A 92 -13.67 -4.01 -5.17
CA ARG A 92 -13.78 -3.73 -3.75
C ARG A 92 -12.45 -3.61 -3.05
N LYS A 93 -11.37 -3.93 -3.72
CA LYS A 93 -10.06 -3.82 -3.09
C LYS A 93 -9.72 -2.37 -2.85
N LYS A 94 -9.04 -2.16 -1.74
CA LYS A 94 -8.59 -0.83 -1.36
C LYS A 94 -7.11 -0.73 -1.60
N ILE A 95 -6.71 0.34 -2.25
CA ILE A 95 -5.31 0.64 -2.45
C ILE A 95 -5.00 1.84 -1.60
N ILE A 96 -4.05 1.68 -0.68
CA ILE A 96 -3.71 2.73 0.26
C ILE A 96 -2.37 3.31 -0.13
N TRP A 97 -2.35 4.60 -0.37
CA TRP A 97 -1.16 5.32 -0.80
C TRP A 97 -0.73 6.28 0.26
N LYS A 98 0.55 6.48 0.33
CA LYS A 98 1.08 7.43 1.29
C LYS A 98 2.13 8.28 0.60
N GLY A 99 1.70 9.46 0.17
CA GLY A 99 2.62 10.46 -0.37
C GLY A 99 3.27 10.15 -1.67
N TRP A 100 2.65 9.35 -2.51
CA TRP A 100 3.30 8.96 -3.73
C TRP A 100 2.54 9.39 -4.96
N GLY A 101 3.26 9.43 -6.04
CA GLY A 101 2.91 10.07 -7.25
C GLY A 101 1.62 9.62 -7.89
N LYS A 102 0.71 10.52 -7.97
CA LYS A 102 -0.49 10.26 -8.71
C LYS A 102 -0.22 10.15 -10.20
N ASN A 103 0.98 10.51 -10.61
CA ASN A 103 1.33 10.37 -12.02
C ASN A 103 1.35 8.93 -12.45
N GLU A 104 1.77 8.07 -11.56
CA GLU A 104 1.79 6.65 -11.89
C GLU A 104 0.41 6.11 -12.14
N LYS A 105 -0.54 6.63 -11.41
CA LYS A 105 -1.90 6.20 -11.62
C LYS A 105 -2.34 6.44 -13.05
N LYS A 106 -2.00 7.59 -13.56
CA LYS A 106 -2.42 7.93 -14.90
C LYS A 106 -1.75 7.11 -15.94
N SER A 107 -0.49 6.83 -15.73
CA SER A 107 0.27 6.11 -16.73
C SER A 107 -0.19 4.67 -16.85
N ASP A 108 -0.96 4.21 -15.91
CA ASP A 108 -1.42 2.82 -15.95
C ASP A 108 -2.58 2.59 -16.88
N GLU A 109 -3.13 3.64 -17.40
CA GLU A 109 -4.22 3.43 -18.34
C GLU A 109 -3.83 3.04 -19.70
#